data_45f631d565850a6b38a037735ab6c3ba
#
_entry.id   45f631d565850a6b38a037735ab6c3ba
#
_cell.length_a   1.000
_cell.length_b   1.000
_cell.length_c   1.000
_cell.angle_alpha   90.00
_cell.angle_beta   90.00
_cell.angle_gamma   90.00
#
_symmetry.space_group_name_H-M   'P 1'
#
loop_
_entity.id
_entity.type
_entity.pdbx_description
1 polymer ?
#
loop_
_entity_poly.entity_id
_entity_poly.type
_entity_poly.pdbx_seq_one_letter_code
_entity_poly.pdbx_strand_id
1 'polypeptide(L)'
;MSARHTYRHVVVQLLKGPVNREDEELWAVLNRDYPKVRDYLSVLGLEVVRDEDAGYACLRQQESGESGGDNWKEDGEAPLPALMRSERLRYKPTLFLVLLREEQLRFDHSQEGGDFLYRSLTELREMLEPYLGQGGDEKSFHKTVDALISRACGLGVLRELRGSRDEPVYRVERILKEKLPPETLQQIWEELNKHLQAKGVEVDTESDSEEDASEEEGELQDHG
;
A
#
# COMPACT_ATOMS: atom_id res chain seq x y z
N MET A 1 -26.06 10.02 -22.83
CA MET A 1 -25.30 11.22 -22.40
C MET A 1 -24.22 10.75 -21.44
N SER A 2 -22.97 10.73 -21.88
CA SER A 2 -21.83 10.35 -21.01
C SER A 2 -21.65 11.43 -19.96
N ALA A 3 -21.63 11.07 -18.68
CA ALA A 3 -21.40 12.00 -17.59
C ALA A 3 -19.98 12.55 -17.70
N ARG A 4 -19.84 13.87 -17.89
CA ARG A 4 -18.52 14.49 -18.01
C ARG A 4 -17.82 14.49 -16.66
N HIS A 5 -16.68 13.82 -16.56
CA HIS A 5 -15.80 13.92 -15.42
C HIS A 5 -15.26 15.36 -15.29
N THR A 6 -15.15 15.84 -14.06
CA THR A 6 -14.63 17.17 -13.70
C THR A 6 -13.47 17.00 -12.71
N TYR A 7 -12.71 18.07 -12.44
CA TYR A 7 -11.64 18.04 -11.43
C TYR A 7 -12.10 17.50 -10.07
N ARG A 8 -13.41 17.71 -9.70
CA ARG A 8 -13.98 17.17 -8.45
C ARG A 8 -13.96 15.64 -8.39
N HIS A 9 -14.21 14.98 -9.53
CA HIS A 9 -14.14 13.51 -9.61
C HIS A 9 -12.72 13.03 -9.42
N VAL A 10 -11.74 13.74 -9.98
CA VAL A 10 -10.32 13.47 -9.79
C VAL A 10 -9.91 13.62 -8.32
N VAL A 11 -10.33 14.72 -7.67
CA VAL A 11 -10.08 14.94 -6.24
C VAL A 11 -10.64 13.81 -5.39
N VAL A 12 -11.89 13.43 -5.61
CA VAL A 12 -12.54 12.32 -4.87
C VAL A 12 -11.83 10.99 -5.14
N GLN A 13 -11.40 10.74 -6.38
CA GLN A 13 -10.69 9.51 -6.71
C GLN A 13 -9.31 9.49 -6.03
N LEU A 14 -8.56 10.58 -6.07
CA LEU A 14 -7.26 10.68 -5.40
C LEU A 14 -7.35 10.47 -3.88
N LEU A 15 -8.42 10.91 -3.24
CA LEU A 15 -8.68 10.65 -1.81
C LEU A 15 -8.99 9.17 -1.52
N LYS A 16 -9.49 8.42 -2.50
CA LYS A 16 -9.77 6.98 -2.38
C LYS A 16 -8.57 6.10 -2.74
N GLY A 17 -7.69 6.60 -3.61
CA GLY A 17 -6.54 5.86 -4.12
C GLY A 17 -5.92 6.54 -5.34
N PRO A 18 -4.93 5.90 -5.98
CA PRO A 18 -4.26 6.47 -7.13
C PRO A 18 -5.19 6.61 -8.34
N VAL A 19 -4.88 7.57 -9.19
CA VAL A 19 -5.42 7.70 -10.55
C VAL A 19 -4.35 7.18 -11.50
N ASN A 20 -4.71 6.19 -12.32
CA ASN A 20 -3.78 5.59 -13.29
C ASN A 20 -4.08 6.11 -14.71
N ARG A 21 -3.06 6.12 -15.58
CA ARG A 21 -3.20 6.54 -16.98
C ARG A 21 -4.23 5.70 -17.74
N GLU A 22 -4.45 4.46 -17.34
CA GLU A 22 -5.45 3.56 -17.92
C GLU A 22 -6.89 4.06 -17.74
N ASP A 23 -7.14 4.88 -16.72
CA ASP A 23 -8.38 5.60 -16.55
C ASP A 23 -8.32 6.89 -17.38
N GLU A 24 -8.42 6.71 -18.70
CA GLU A 24 -8.20 7.77 -19.69
C GLU A 24 -9.04 9.04 -19.40
N GLU A 25 -10.29 8.85 -18.95
CA GLU A 25 -11.18 9.99 -18.68
C GLU A 25 -10.70 10.80 -17.46
N LEU A 26 -10.37 10.15 -16.35
CA LEU A 26 -9.87 10.83 -15.15
C LEU A 26 -8.48 11.39 -15.37
N TRP A 27 -7.62 10.64 -16.08
CA TRP A 27 -6.27 11.10 -16.42
C TRP A 27 -6.26 12.35 -17.29
N ALA A 28 -7.11 12.39 -18.31
CA ALA A 28 -7.26 13.58 -19.17
C ALA A 28 -7.74 14.79 -18.38
N VAL A 29 -8.69 14.60 -17.46
CA VAL A 29 -9.19 15.67 -16.57
C VAL A 29 -8.10 16.11 -15.60
N LEU A 30 -7.35 15.18 -15.00
CA LEU A 30 -6.23 15.49 -14.10
C LEU A 30 -5.21 16.37 -14.81
N ASN A 31 -4.79 16.00 -16.03
CA ASN A 31 -3.80 16.77 -16.78
C ASN A 31 -4.30 18.15 -17.16
N ARG A 32 -5.55 18.27 -17.60
CA ARG A 32 -6.15 19.55 -17.99
C ARG A 32 -6.34 20.51 -16.82
N ASP A 33 -6.81 20.00 -15.69
CA ASP A 33 -7.20 20.80 -14.53
C ASP A 33 -6.22 20.64 -13.35
N TYR A 34 -4.97 20.17 -13.60
CA TYR A 34 -3.97 19.89 -12.56
C TYR A 34 -3.77 21.01 -11.54
N PRO A 35 -3.62 22.29 -11.94
CA PRO A 35 -3.47 23.38 -10.98
C PRO A 35 -4.64 23.46 -9.99
N LYS A 36 -5.87 23.28 -10.47
CA LYS A 36 -7.08 23.34 -9.62
C LYS A 36 -7.13 22.16 -8.64
N VAL A 37 -6.74 20.97 -9.10
CA VAL A 37 -6.68 19.76 -8.26
C VAL A 37 -5.62 19.94 -7.16
N ARG A 38 -4.43 20.40 -7.53
CA ARG A 38 -3.32 20.69 -6.61
C ARG A 38 -3.73 21.73 -5.56
N ASP A 39 -4.24 22.89 -6.01
CA ASP A 39 -4.59 24.00 -5.14
C ASP A 39 -5.72 23.60 -4.16
N TYR A 40 -6.69 22.78 -4.60
CA TYR A 40 -7.73 22.27 -3.71
C TYR A 40 -7.18 21.32 -2.64
N LEU A 41 -6.29 20.42 -3.02
CA LEU A 41 -5.72 19.42 -2.11
C LEU A 41 -4.66 20.00 -1.19
N SER A 42 -3.95 21.06 -1.61
CA SER A 42 -2.99 21.76 -0.75
C SER A 42 -3.64 22.43 0.46
N VAL A 43 -4.90 22.90 0.34
CA VAL A 43 -5.69 23.42 1.47
C VAL A 43 -5.90 22.35 2.56
N LEU A 44 -5.91 21.08 2.15
CA LEU A 44 -6.05 19.93 3.06
C LEU A 44 -4.69 19.41 3.58
N GLY A 45 -3.59 20.08 3.28
CA GLY A 45 -2.25 19.64 3.62
C GLY A 45 -1.80 18.40 2.82
N LEU A 46 -2.37 18.21 1.62
CA LEU A 46 -2.05 17.09 0.73
C LEU A 46 -1.31 17.60 -0.52
N GLU A 47 -0.29 16.86 -0.91
CA GLU A 47 0.45 17.04 -2.15
C GLU A 47 0.03 16.01 -3.19
N VAL A 48 -0.14 16.45 -4.43
CA VAL A 48 -0.36 15.54 -5.57
C VAL A 48 0.98 15.18 -6.18
N VAL A 49 1.39 13.93 -6.00
CA VAL A 49 2.55 13.35 -6.69
C VAL A 49 2.07 12.75 -8.00
N ARG A 50 2.63 13.22 -9.12
CA ARG A 50 2.30 12.73 -10.45
C ARG A 50 3.57 12.28 -11.17
N ASP A 51 3.60 11.01 -11.53
CA ASP A 51 4.63 10.42 -12.38
C ASP A 51 3.99 10.15 -13.76
N GLU A 52 4.33 11.00 -14.74
CA GLU A 52 3.78 10.86 -16.10
C GLU A 52 4.38 9.67 -16.84
N ASP A 53 5.64 9.33 -16.59
CA ASP A 53 6.31 8.22 -17.24
C ASP A 53 5.78 6.88 -16.70
N ALA A 54 5.67 6.77 -15.39
CA ALA A 54 5.09 5.61 -14.73
C ALA A 54 3.55 5.54 -14.86
N GLY A 55 2.90 6.66 -15.25
CA GLY A 55 1.47 6.71 -15.57
C GLY A 55 0.55 6.63 -14.35
N TYR A 56 0.93 7.21 -13.22
CA TYR A 56 0.06 7.31 -12.05
C TYR A 56 0.11 8.69 -11.39
N ALA A 57 -0.91 9.00 -10.61
CA ALA A 57 -0.93 10.12 -9.68
C ALA A 57 -1.51 9.65 -8.35
N CYS A 58 -0.93 10.10 -7.25
CA CYS A 58 -1.37 9.77 -5.90
C CYS A 58 -1.23 10.96 -4.96
N LEU A 59 -1.74 10.81 -3.75
CA LEU A 59 -1.57 11.80 -2.69
C LEU A 59 -0.45 11.41 -1.74
N ARG A 60 0.29 12.42 -1.29
CA ARG A 60 1.23 12.36 -0.19
C ARG A 60 0.79 13.38 0.87
N GLN A 61 0.89 13.03 2.15
CA GLN A 61 0.75 14.00 3.21
C GLN A 61 1.92 14.99 3.10
N GLN A 62 1.63 16.29 3.06
CA GLN A 62 2.69 17.28 3.22
C GLN A 62 3.31 17.10 4.60
N GLU A 63 4.61 16.92 4.65
CA GLU A 63 5.34 16.90 5.90
C GLU A 63 5.24 18.30 6.51
N SER A 64 4.37 18.45 7.50
CA SER A 64 4.43 19.57 8.42
C SER A 64 5.74 19.36 9.16
N GLY A 65 6.81 20.04 8.73
CA GLY A 65 8.21 19.92 9.13
C GLY A 65 8.44 18.97 10.31
N GLU A 66 8.93 17.77 10.03
CA GLU A 66 9.44 16.89 11.08
C GLU A 66 10.68 17.51 11.69
N SER A 67 10.45 18.21 12.76
CA SER A 67 11.39 18.28 13.89
C SER A 67 10.52 18.55 15.10
N GLY A 68 10.53 17.62 16.05
CA GLY A 68 9.97 17.85 17.38
C GLY A 68 10.60 19.08 18.03
N GLY A 69 10.18 20.22 17.64
CA GLY A 69 10.53 21.53 18.15
C GLY A 69 9.48 22.49 17.68
N ASP A 70 9.08 23.43 18.52
CA ASP A 70 8.10 24.51 18.36
C ASP A 70 8.26 25.33 17.07
N ASN A 71 8.13 24.68 15.90
CA ASN A 71 8.09 25.37 14.62
C ASN A 71 6.65 25.76 14.30
N TRP A 72 6.15 26.75 15.01
CA TRP A 72 5.06 27.57 14.54
C TRP A 72 5.50 28.20 13.23
N LYS A 73 4.74 27.96 12.12
CA LYS A 73 4.93 28.75 10.91
C LYS A 73 4.86 30.22 11.31
N GLU A 74 5.63 31.08 10.65
CA GLU A 74 5.70 32.53 10.94
C GLU A 74 4.32 33.21 11.03
N ASP A 75 3.26 32.57 10.52
CA ASP A 75 1.88 33.05 10.55
C ASP A 75 1.05 32.58 11.76
N GLY A 76 1.64 31.83 12.71
CA GLY A 76 0.95 31.41 13.95
C GLY A 76 -0.17 30.38 13.78
N GLU A 77 -0.32 29.78 12.60
CA GLU A 77 -1.32 28.74 12.35
C GLU A 77 -0.85 27.39 12.92
N ALA A 78 -1.75 26.71 13.66
CA ALA A 78 -1.50 25.35 14.11
C ALA A 78 -1.34 24.39 12.93
N PRO A 79 -0.45 23.38 13.02
CA PRO A 79 -0.28 22.39 11.95
C PRO A 79 -1.58 21.65 11.68
N LEU A 80 -1.90 21.45 10.39
CA LEU A 80 -3.08 20.68 10.01
C LEU A 80 -2.96 19.23 10.51
N PRO A 81 -4.06 18.64 11.04
CA PRO A 81 -4.05 17.24 11.41
C PRO A 81 -3.84 16.38 10.16
N ALA A 82 -3.02 15.32 10.28
CA ALA A 82 -2.76 14.41 9.18
C ALA A 82 -4.07 13.71 8.74
N LEU A 83 -4.43 13.90 7.48
CA LEU A 83 -5.58 13.23 6.86
C LEU A 83 -5.24 11.80 6.42
N MET A 84 -4.00 11.59 5.99
CA MET A 84 -3.52 10.27 5.61
C MET A 84 -2.93 9.59 6.83
N ARG A 85 -3.56 8.51 7.28
CA ARG A 85 -2.99 7.70 8.36
C ARG A 85 -1.80 6.93 7.80
N SER A 86 -0.61 7.14 8.37
CA SER A 86 0.49 6.22 8.17
C SER A 86 0.19 4.96 8.99
N GLU A 87 -0.25 3.91 8.32
CA GLU A 87 -0.45 2.62 8.97
C GLU A 87 0.92 1.94 9.13
N ARG A 88 1.31 1.67 10.38
CA ARG A 88 2.50 0.84 10.62
C ARG A 88 2.19 -0.58 10.19
N LEU A 89 2.82 -1.00 9.11
CA LEU A 89 2.70 -2.37 8.65
C LEU A 89 3.44 -3.30 9.61
N ARG A 90 2.82 -4.45 9.91
CA ARG A 90 3.49 -5.54 10.64
C ARG A 90 4.58 -6.18 9.76
N TYR A 91 5.45 -6.97 10.38
CA TYR A 91 6.59 -7.63 9.73
C TYR A 91 6.22 -8.32 8.40
N LYS A 92 5.26 -9.25 8.39
CA LYS A 92 4.90 -10.03 7.19
C LYS A 92 4.44 -9.17 6.00
N PRO A 93 3.49 -8.21 6.17
CA PRO A 93 3.15 -7.28 5.10
C PRO A 93 4.31 -6.42 4.61
N THR A 94 5.16 -5.94 5.53
CA THR A 94 6.35 -5.15 5.15
C THR A 94 7.31 -5.97 4.31
N LEU A 95 7.64 -7.18 4.75
CA LEU A 95 8.48 -8.12 4.00
C LEU A 95 7.93 -8.35 2.59
N PHE A 96 6.62 -8.61 2.47
CA PHE A 96 5.99 -8.85 1.17
C PHE A 96 6.13 -7.65 0.22
N LEU A 97 5.90 -6.43 0.73
CA LEU A 97 6.05 -5.22 -0.09
C LEU A 97 7.50 -4.97 -0.51
N VAL A 98 8.47 -5.26 0.37
CA VAL A 98 9.90 -5.14 0.07
C VAL A 98 10.30 -6.10 -1.03
N LEU A 99 9.89 -7.38 -0.95
CA LEU A 99 10.17 -8.37 -1.98
C LEU A 99 9.53 -8.00 -3.32
N LEU A 100 8.28 -7.54 -3.33
CA LEU A 100 7.63 -7.03 -4.54
C LEU A 100 8.38 -5.84 -5.15
N ARG A 101 8.91 -4.96 -4.30
CA ARG A 101 9.68 -3.78 -4.76
C ARG A 101 11.03 -4.17 -5.34
N GLU A 102 11.71 -5.17 -4.77
CA GLU A 102 12.94 -5.73 -5.34
C GLU A 102 12.69 -6.38 -6.70
N GLU A 103 11.63 -7.18 -6.83
CA GLU A 103 11.23 -7.76 -8.10
C GLU A 103 10.93 -6.68 -9.15
N GLN A 104 10.22 -5.62 -8.74
CA GLN A 104 9.96 -4.48 -9.62
C GLN A 104 11.24 -3.76 -10.04
N LEU A 105 12.22 -3.60 -9.14
CA LEU A 105 13.52 -3.03 -9.47
C LEU A 105 14.29 -3.90 -10.46
N ARG A 106 14.32 -5.23 -10.25
CA ARG A 106 14.95 -6.17 -11.19
C ARG A 106 14.30 -6.09 -12.56
N PHE A 107 12.97 -6.06 -12.61
CA PHE A 107 12.21 -5.91 -13.84
C PHE A 107 12.53 -4.59 -14.56
N ASP A 108 12.57 -3.47 -13.83
CA ASP A 108 12.90 -2.16 -14.40
C ASP A 108 14.33 -2.08 -14.96
N HIS A 109 15.26 -2.90 -14.46
CA HIS A 109 16.63 -2.98 -14.96
C HIS A 109 16.81 -4.08 -16.00
N SER A 110 15.89 -5.02 -16.13
CA SER A 110 15.90 -6.03 -17.17
C SER A 110 15.54 -5.39 -18.52
N GLN A 111 16.10 -5.92 -19.59
CA GLN A 111 15.72 -5.53 -20.96
C GLN A 111 14.45 -6.27 -21.43
N GLU A 112 13.76 -6.95 -20.54
CA GLU A 112 12.47 -7.58 -20.81
C GLU A 112 11.44 -6.49 -21.07
N GLY A 113 11.02 -6.35 -22.32
CA GLY A 113 10.08 -5.32 -22.73
C GLY A 113 8.72 -5.51 -22.06
N GLY A 114 8.26 -4.47 -21.36
CA GLY A 114 6.93 -4.43 -20.75
C GLY A 114 6.77 -3.22 -19.83
N ASP A 115 5.54 -2.71 -19.74
CA ASP A 115 5.24 -1.56 -18.89
C ASP A 115 5.03 -1.94 -17.43
N PHE A 116 4.67 -3.21 -17.15
CA PHE A 116 4.31 -3.68 -15.83
C PHE A 116 4.88 -5.06 -15.55
N LEU A 117 5.23 -5.28 -14.29
CA LEU A 117 5.59 -6.59 -13.75
C LEU A 117 4.32 -7.39 -13.43
N TYR A 118 4.25 -8.63 -13.91
CA TYR A 118 3.16 -9.56 -13.62
C TYR A 118 3.71 -10.75 -12.84
N ARG A 119 2.92 -11.25 -11.88
CA ARG A 119 3.23 -12.45 -11.10
C ARG A 119 1.98 -13.30 -10.91
N SER A 120 2.11 -14.59 -11.11
CA SER A 120 1.07 -15.56 -10.77
C SER A 120 0.99 -15.78 -9.26
N LEU A 121 -0.09 -16.40 -8.80
CA LEU A 121 -0.24 -16.78 -7.39
C LEU A 121 0.89 -17.73 -6.96
N THR A 122 1.28 -18.67 -7.83
CA THR A 122 2.38 -19.61 -7.58
C THR A 122 3.70 -18.87 -7.41
N GLU A 123 4.07 -17.96 -8.33
CA GLU A 123 5.30 -17.16 -8.19
C GLU A 123 5.33 -16.32 -6.91
N LEU A 124 4.19 -15.75 -6.50
CA LEU A 124 4.09 -15.00 -5.24
C LEU A 124 4.27 -15.90 -4.02
N ARG A 125 3.80 -17.15 -4.07
CA ARG A 125 4.02 -18.15 -3.01
C ARG A 125 5.48 -18.56 -2.95
N GLU A 126 6.09 -18.90 -4.07
CA GLU A 126 7.51 -19.26 -4.18
C GLU A 126 8.42 -18.14 -3.66
N MET A 127 8.10 -16.89 -3.97
CA MET A 127 8.83 -15.72 -3.47
C MET A 127 8.79 -15.60 -1.93
N LEU A 128 7.68 -15.98 -1.29
CA LEU A 128 7.47 -15.86 0.16
C LEU A 128 7.89 -17.12 0.93
N GLU A 129 7.98 -18.28 0.26
CA GLU A 129 8.26 -19.57 0.89
C GLU A 129 9.55 -19.59 1.73
N PRO A 130 10.70 -19.01 1.27
CA PRO A 130 11.94 -19.01 2.04
C PRO A 130 11.82 -18.28 3.39
N TYR A 131 10.90 -17.32 3.49
CA TYR A 131 10.75 -16.44 4.65
C TYR A 131 9.62 -16.83 5.58
N LEU A 132 8.55 -17.43 5.04
CA LEU A 132 7.33 -17.72 5.77
C LEU A 132 6.95 -19.20 5.75
N GLY A 133 7.61 -20.03 4.92
CA GLY A 133 7.30 -21.45 4.76
C GLY A 133 7.92 -22.35 5.84
N GLN A 134 8.86 -21.83 6.64
CA GLN A 134 9.57 -22.63 7.64
C GLN A 134 8.70 -22.88 8.88
N GLY A 135 8.36 -24.13 9.13
CA GLY A 135 7.75 -24.58 10.40
C GLY A 135 6.21 -24.61 10.43
N GLY A 136 5.51 -24.29 9.35
CA GLY A 136 4.06 -24.27 9.29
C GLY A 136 3.42 -25.37 8.43
N ASP A 137 2.14 -25.66 8.69
CA ASP A 137 1.28 -26.41 7.78
C ASP A 137 1.13 -25.61 6.47
N GLU A 138 1.22 -26.30 5.33
CA GLU A 138 1.06 -25.74 3.99
C GLU A 138 -0.24 -24.92 3.85
N LYS A 139 -1.32 -25.36 4.48
CA LYS A 139 -2.60 -24.62 4.49
C LYS A 139 -2.49 -23.28 5.22
N SER A 140 -1.76 -23.23 6.32
CA SER A 140 -1.53 -22.01 7.10
C SER A 140 -0.67 -21.02 6.30
N PHE A 141 0.36 -21.51 5.62
CA PHE A 141 1.18 -20.72 4.72
C PHE A 141 0.34 -20.09 3.59
N HIS A 142 -0.45 -20.92 2.87
CA HIS A 142 -1.32 -20.42 1.80
C HIS A 142 -2.31 -19.36 2.29
N LYS A 143 -2.97 -19.58 3.43
CA LYS A 143 -3.87 -18.58 4.03
C LYS A 143 -3.13 -17.26 4.35
N THR A 144 -1.91 -17.36 4.85
CA THR A 144 -1.09 -16.17 5.14
C THR A 144 -0.76 -15.41 3.85
N VAL A 145 -0.34 -16.09 2.80
CA VAL A 145 -0.03 -15.48 1.50
C VAL A 145 -1.27 -14.83 0.90
N ASP A 146 -2.42 -15.49 0.91
CA ASP A 146 -3.67 -14.95 0.39
C ASP A 146 -4.09 -13.68 1.15
N ALA A 147 -3.90 -13.63 2.47
CA ALA A 147 -4.15 -12.43 3.27
C ALA A 147 -3.17 -11.29 2.92
N LEU A 148 -1.89 -11.58 2.67
CA LEU A 148 -0.89 -10.59 2.25
C LEU A 148 -1.22 -10.01 0.88
N ILE A 149 -1.62 -10.86 -0.08
CA ILE A 149 -2.04 -10.45 -1.42
C ILE A 149 -3.28 -9.56 -1.33
N SER A 150 -4.30 -9.98 -0.57
CA SER A 150 -5.52 -9.20 -0.36
C SER A 150 -5.21 -7.81 0.23
N ARG A 151 -4.28 -7.74 1.20
CA ARG A 151 -3.84 -6.48 1.78
C ARG A 151 -3.09 -5.62 0.79
N ALA A 152 -2.19 -6.19 -0.02
CA ALA A 152 -1.45 -5.47 -1.06
C ALA A 152 -2.40 -4.91 -2.15
N CYS A 153 -3.45 -5.67 -2.50
CA CYS A 153 -4.53 -5.18 -3.37
C CYS A 153 -5.28 -4.01 -2.72
N GLY A 154 -5.60 -4.12 -1.43
CA GLY A 154 -6.24 -3.04 -0.66
C GLY A 154 -5.39 -1.76 -0.56
N LEU A 155 -4.06 -1.90 -0.54
CA LEU A 155 -3.10 -0.78 -0.59
C LEU A 155 -2.91 -0.21 -2.00
N GLY A 156 -3.48 -0.83 -3.03
CA GLY A 156 -3.37 -0.42 -4.43
C GLY A 156 -1.99 -0.68 -5.05
N VAL A 157 -1.17 -1.55 -4.44
CA VAL A 157 0.16 -1.92 -4.96
C VAL A 157 0.14 -3.20 -5.78
N LEU A 158 -0.90 -4.01 -5.64
CA LEU A 158 -1.21 -5.15 -6.50
C LEU A 158 -2.60 -4.98 -7.10
N ARG A 159 -2.77 -5.49 -8.31
CA ARG A 159 -4.07 -5.58 -8.99
C ARG A 159 -4.25 -6.96 -9.57
N GLU A 160 -5.29 -7.66 -9.16
CA GLU A 160 -5.67 -8.93 -9.77
C GLU A 160 -6.22 -8.71 -11.19
N LEU A 161 -5.71 -9.48 -12.15
CA LEU A 161 -6.18 -9.47 -13.52
C LEU A 161 -7.28 -10.52 -13.70
N ARG A 162 -8.46 -10.04 -14.05
CA ARG A 162 -9.59 -10.91 -14.38
C ARG A 162 -9.36 -11.56 -15.74
N GLY A 163 -9.42 -12.88 -15.82
CA GLY A 163 -9.42 -13.58 -17.10
C GLY A 163 -8.41 -14.71 -17.28
N SER A 164 -7.52 -14.98 -16.34
CA SER A 164 -6.76 -16.21 -16.35
C SER A 164 -7.66 -17.37 -15.92
N ARG A 165 -7.80 -18.40 -16.79
CA ARG A 165 -8.71 -19.51 -16.53
C ARG A 165 -8.15 -20.53 -15.54
N ASP A 166 -6.82 -20.58 -15.39
CA ASP A 166 -6.16 -21.63 -14.64
C ASP A 166 -5.60 -21.14 -13.30
N GLU A 167 -5.08 -19.89 -13.24
CA GLU A 167 -4.47 -19.33 -12.03
C GLU A 167 -4.62 -17.81 -11.99
N PRO A 168 -4.86 -17.20 -10.80
CA PRO A 168 -4.84 -15.74 -10.65
C PRO A 168 -3.47 -15.14 -10.98
N VAL A 169 -3.47 -14.08 -11.78
CA VAL A 169 -2.29 -13.29 -12.12
C VAL A 169 -2.46 -11.89 -11.55
N TYR A 170 -1.41 -11.38 -10.97
CA TYR A 170 -1.38 -10.07 -10.35
C TYR A 170 -0.41 -9.15 -11.06
N ARG A 171 -0.82 -7.90 -11.28
CA ARG A 171 0.04 -6.83 -11.76
C ARG A 171 0.58 -6.05 -10.58
N VAL A 172 1.88 -5.83 -10.55
CA VAL A 172 2.53 -4.94 -9.59
C VAL A 172 2.38 -3.51 -10.08
N GLU A 173 1.69 -2.68 -9.30
CA GLU A 173 1.39 -1.31 -9.65
C GLU A 173 2.60 -0.39 -9.46
N ARG A 174 2.79 0.57 -10.37
CA ARG A 174 3.93 1.50 -10.34
C ARG A 174 3.98 2.38 -9.09
N ILE A 175 2.85 2.61 -8.43
CA ILE A 175 2.77 3.36 -7.17
C ILE A 175 3.62 2.75 -6.04
N LEU A 176 4.01 1.48 -6.15
CA LEU A 176 4.89 0.85 -5.17
C LEU A 176 6.22 1.58 -5.04
N LYS A 177 6.72 2.21 -6.12
CA LYS A 177 7.93 3.06 -6.10
C LYS A 177 7.79 4.24 -5.14
N GLU A 178 6.61 4.86 -5.15
CA GLU A 178 6.32 6.00 -4.28
C GLU A 178 6.16 5.59 -2.82
N LYS A 179 5.54 4.44 -2.58
CA LYS A 179 5.33 3.92 -1.22
C LYS A 179 6.62 3.37 -0.58
N LEU A 180 7.53 2.86 -1.40
CA LEU A 180 8.83 2.31 -0.98
C LEU A 180 9.94 2.87 -1.89
N PRO A 181 10.36 4.11 -1.66
CA PRO A 181 11.51 4.68 -2.36
C PRO A 181 12.80 3.94 -2.00
N PRO A 182 13.84 3.97 -2.86
CA PRO A 182 15.06 3.18 -2.68
C PRO A 182 15.76 3.40 -1.33
N GLU A 183 15.75 4.64 -0.84
CA GLU A 183 16.39 5.01 0.43
C GLU A 183 15.70 4.33 1.63
N THR A 184 14.38 4.29 1.60
CA THR A 184 13.57 3.65 2.65
C THR A 184 13.65 2.13 2.54
N LEU A 185 13.74 1.60 1.31
CA LEU A 185 13.83 0.16 1.05
C LEU A 185 15.05 -0.45 1.74
N GLN A 186 16.22 0.18 1.61
CA GLN A 186 17.46 -0.30 2.23
C GLN A 186 17.35 -0.31 3.77
N GLN A 187 16.83 0.74 4.38
CA GLN A 187 16.64 0.81 5.83
C GLN A 187 15.68 -0.28 6.33
N ILE A 188 14.54 -0.44 5.67
CA ILE A 188 13.57 -1.47 6.04
C ILE A 188 14.18 -2.86 5.87
N TRP A 189 14.95 -3.11 4.81
CA TRP A 189 15.62 -4.38 4.57
C TRP A 189 16.64 -4.73 5.68
N GLU A 190 17.41 -3.75 6.13
CA GLU A 190 18.32 -3.94 7.26
C GLU A 190 17.58 -4.29 8.55
N GLU A 191 16.44 -3.64 8.83
CA GLU A 191 15.60 -3.96 10.00
C GLU A 191 14.97 -5.35 9.88
N LEU A 192 14.47 -5.71 8.70
CA LEU A 192 13.93 -7.04 8.44
C LEU A 192 14.98 -8.13 8.62
N ASN A 193 16.19 -7.92 8.12
CA ASN A 193 17.30 -8.89 8.30
C ASN A 193 17.68 -9.07 9.76
N LYS A 194 17.74 -8.00 10.54
CA LYS A 194 17.95 -8.08 11.99
C LYS A 194 16.88 -8.93 12.66
N HIS A 195 15.64 -8.75 12.22
CA HIS A 195 14.51 -9.50 12.75
C HIS A 195 14.52 -11.00 12.35
N LEU A 196 14.94 -11.29 11.12
CA LEU A 196 15.13 -12.66 10.63
C LEU A 196 16.23 -13.39 11.38
N GLN A 197 17.36 -12.71 11.61
CA GLN A 197 18.47 -13.27 12.37
C GLN A 197 18.12 -13.49 13.85
N ALA A 198 17.33 -12.60 14.45
CA ALA A 198 16.85 -12.76 15.82
C ALA A 198 15.80 -13.89 15.94
N LYS A 199 14.99 -14.15 14.91
CA LYS A 199 14.03 -15.26 14.87
C LYS A 199 14.61 -16.60 14.43
N GLY A 200 15.82 -16.63 13.90
CA GLY A 200 16.55 -17.88 13.57
C GLY A 200 16.91 -18.71 14.80
N VAL A 201 16.58 -18.29 16.01
CA VAL A 201 16.79 -18.98 17.26
C VAL A 201 15.49 -19.44 17.94
N GLU A 202 14.32 -18.88 17.63
CA GLU A 202 13.06 -19.37 18.20
C GLU A 202 11.89 -19.07 17.24
N VAL A 203 11.42 -20.10 16.54
CA VAL A 203 10.09 -20.10 15.93
C VAL A 203 9.15 -20.75 16.93
N ASP A 204 8.77 -20.02 17.96
CA ASP A 204 7.64 -20.40 18.76
C ASP A 204 6.37 -19.71 18.23
N THR A 205 5.46 -20.60 17.90
CA THR A 205 4.07 -20.35 17.57
C THR A 205 3.38 -19.59 18.70
N GLU A 206 3.24 -18.27 18.58
CA GLU A 206 2.18 -17.58 19.31
C GLU A 206 1.10 -17.13 18.33
N SER A 207 0.06 -17.89 18.43
CA SER A 207 -1.30 -17.73 17.96
C SER A 207 -1.79 -16.28 17.93
N ASP A 208 -2.04 -15.80 16.71
CA ASP A 208 -2.98 -14.69 16.46
C ASP A 208 -4.39 -15.29 16.32
N SER A 209 -4.90 -15.85 17.42
CA SER A 209 -6.31 -16.19 17.58
C SER A 209 -6.79 -15.61 18.90
N GLU A 210 -7.91 -14.90 18.80
CA GLU A 210 -8.75 -14.44 19.88
C GLU A 210 -8.43 -13.10 20.53
N GLU A 211 -8.86 -12.03 19.85
CA GLU A 211 -9.46 -10.88 20.49
C GLU A 211 -10.46 -10.24 19.52
N ASP A 212 -11.60 -10.90 19.32
CA ASP A 212 -12.83 -10.21 18.89
C ASP A 212 -14.06 -11.13 19.08
N ALA A 213 -14.40 -11.43 20.30
CA ALA A 213 -15.73 -11.93 20.66
C ALA A 213 -15.88 -12.05 22.19
N SER A 214 -16.06 -10.94 22.89
CA SER A 214 -16.81 -10.99 24.14
C SER A 214 -17.01 -9.58 24.67
N GLU A 215 -18.13 -9.00 24.35
CA GLU A 215 -18.85 -8.02 25.16
C GLU A 215 -20.22 -7.80 24.50
N GLU A 216 -21.17 -8.64 24.88
CA GLU A 216 -22.60 -8.31 25.06
C GLU A 216 -23.38 -9.55 25.51
N GLU A 217 -23.29 -9.87 26.78
CA GLU A 217 -24.37 -10.49 27.54
C GLU A 217 -24.29 -10.00 28.96
N GLY A 218 -24.90 -8.85 29.18
CA GLY A 218 -25.16 -8.26 30.49
C GLY A 218 -26.64 -8.34 30.83
N GLU A 219 -27.02 -9.35 31.54
CA GLU A 219 -28.06 -9.44 32.58
C GLU A 219 -29.24 -8.45 32.52
N LEU A 220 -30.37 -8.96 32.07
CA LEU A 220 -31.68 -8.56 32.61
C LEU A 220 -32.06 -9.52 33.74
N GLN A 221 -31.73 -9.18 34.98
CA GLN A 221 -32.37 -9.76 36.14
C GLN A 221 -33.59 -8.90 36.54
N ASP A 222 -34.69 -9.56 36.34
CA ASP A 222 -35.99 -9.44 36.98
C ASP A 222 -35.92 -9.13 38.47
N HIS A 223 -36.69 -8.12 38.91
CA HIS A 223 -37.21 -8.03 40.26
C HIS A 223 -38.60 -7.41 40.25
N GLY A 224 -39.58 -8.29 40.59
CA GLY A 224 -40.71 -8.03 41.49
C GLY A 224 -41.97 -7.43 40.96
#